data_e4a0ad2cf6418908621e109da5145135
#
_entry.id   e4a0ad2cf6418908621e109da5145135
#
_cell.length_a   1.000
_cell.length_b   1.000
_cell.length_c   1.000
_cell.angle_alpha   90.00
_cell.angle_beta   90.00
_cell.angle_gamma   90.00
#
_symmetry.space_group_name_H-M   'P 1'
#
loop_
_entity.id
_entity.type
_entity.pdbx_description
1 polymer ?
#
loop_
_entity_poly.entity_id
_entity_poly.type
_entity_poly.pdbx_seq_one_letter_code
_entity_poly.pdbx_strand_id
1 'polypeptide(L)'
;MPETTPLIKAALNLRVGVGFDVYDQTEVYWVHFTGSDVTNILRSYGLTDDKKVFYCGSGPSYQNLFRAMINELQMCKDSYQEMLEMYLRQIFIKLQRYFNNSIRIDNSRTAETIDMAIAYFNEHYSESISIEEYAEKNHVSTSWFIRNFKLYVGSTPMQFIVGIRINNAQMLLETTTYSINEISKIVGY
;
A
#
# COMPACT_ATOMS: atom_id res chain seq x y z
N MET A 1 -1.98 -13.42 -32.58
CA MET A 1 -2.66 -14.11 -31.48
C MET A 1 -1.78 -13.91 -30.25
N PRO A 2 -2.24 -13.28 -29.17
CA PRO A 2 -1.44 -13.18 -27.98
C PRO A 2 -1.41 -14.56 -27.30
N GLU A 3 -0.19 -15.07 -27.09
CA GLU A 3 0.05 -16.29 -26.34
C GLU A 3 -0.54 -16.14 -24.94
N THR A 4 -1.48 -16.98 -24.62
CA THR A 4 -2.02 -17.11 -23.27
C THR A 4 -0.89 -17.60 -22.36
N THR A 5 -0.40 -16.72 -21.52
CA THR A 5 0.56 -17.05 -20.44
C THR A 5 0.06 -18.29 -19.70
N PRO A 6 0.87 -19.34 -19.55
CA PRO A 6 0.42 -20.58 -18.93
C PRO A 6 -0.10 -20.30 -17.52
N LEU A 7 -1.30 -20.76 -17.24
CA LEU A 7 -1.90 -20.84 -15.93
C LEU A 7 -0.88 -21.49 -14.98
N ILE A 8 -0.48 -20.76 -13.94
CA ILE A 8 0.40 -21.29 -12.89
C ILE A 8 -0.35 -22.37 -12.16
N LYS A 9 -0.23 -23.62 -12.62
CA LYS A 9 -0.57 -24.82 -11.86
C LYS A 9 0.61 -25.25 -10.98
N ALA A 10 1.20 -24.31 -10.25
CA ALA A 10 2.06 -24.63 -9.14
C ALA A 10 1.18 -24.67 -7.90
N ALA A 11 1.18 -25.77 -7.16
CA ALA A 11 0.50 -25.86 -5.86
C ALA A 11 1.09 -24.77 -4.96
N LEU A 12 0.47 -23.60 -4.91
CA LEU A 12 0.84 -22.51 -4.03
C LEU A 12 0.31 -22.86 -2.63
N ASN A 13 1.22 -23.15 -1.72
CA ASN A 13 0.90 -23.11 -0.29
C ASN A 13 0.90 -21.66 0.15
N LEU A 14 -0.29 -21.12 0.38
CA LEU A 14 -0.49 -19.74 0.78
C LEU A 14 -0.89 -19.69 2.26
N ARG A 15 -0.17 -18.89 3.03
CA ARG A 15 -0.57 -18.50 4.39
C ARG A 15 -0.64 -16.97 4.44
N VAL A 16 -1.74 -16.45 4.94
CA VAL A 16 -1.96 -15.01 5.09
C VAL A 16 -2.32 -14.73 6.53
N GLY A 17 -1.86 -13.61 7.05
CA GLY A 17 -2.21 -13.21 8.41
C GLY A 17 -2.09 -11.70 8.60
N VAL A 18 -2.61 -11.25 9.73
CA VAL A 18 -2.43 -9.93 10.27
C VAL A 18 -1.73 -10.06 11.62
N GLY A 19 -0.72 -9.24 11.85
CA GLY A 19 -0.03 -9.09 13.11
C GLY A 19 -0.21 -7.68 13.63
N PHE A 20 -0.19 -7.52 14.94
CA PHE A 20 -0.26 -6.22 15.59
C PHE A 20 1.00 -6.03 16.43
N ASP A 21 1.77 -4.98 16.15
CA ASP A 21 2.87 -4.60 17.02
C ASP A 21 2.32 -3.75 18.17
N VAL A 22 2.49 -4.25 19.39
CA VAL A 22 1.93 -3.64 20.62
C VAL A 22 2.67 -2.35 20.99
N TYR A 23 3.91 -2.18 20.53
CA TYR A 23 4.76 -1.05 20.94
C TYR A 23 4.54 0.18 20.07
N ASP A 24 4.32 0.03 18.77
CA ASP A 24 4.13 1.14 17.84
C ASP A 24 2.73 1.20 17.21
N GLN A 25 1.83 0.31 17.62
CA GLN A 25 0.46 0.17 17.11
C GLN A 25 0.39 -0.05 15.60
N THR A 26 1.42 -0.63 15.00
CA THR A 26 1.48 -0.92 13.56
C THR A 26 0.73 -2.20 13.23
N GLU A 27 -0.21 -2.13 12.31
CA GLU A 27 -0.88 -3.29 11.74
C GLU A 27 -0.05 -3.83 10.56
N VAL A 28 0.47 -5.05 10.69
CA VAL A 28 1.30 -5.71 9.68
C VAL A 28 0.51 -6.81 9.00
N TYR A 29 0.32 -6.70 7.69
CA TYR A 29 -0.20 -7.77 6.85
C TYR A 29 0.95 -8.55 6.23
N TRP A 30 0.87 -9.85 6.24
CA TRP A 30 1.88 -10.72 5.65
C TRP A 30 1.24 -11.84 4.82
N VAL A 31 1.94 -12.27 3.79
CA VAL A 31 1.60 -13.44 3.00
C VAL A 31 2.84 -14.31 2.84
N HIS A 32 2.70 -15.59 3.16
CA HIS A 32 3.68 -16.61 2.90
C HIS A 32 3.19 -17.48 1.75
N PHE A 33 4.01 -17.63 0.74
CA PHE A 33 3.68 -18.48 -0.40
C PHE A 33 4.92 -19.28 -0.83
N THR A 34 4.72 -20.53 -1.25
CA THR A 34 5.77 -21.42 -1.70
C THR A 34 5.32 -22.13 -2.97
N GLY A 35 6.27 -22.46 -3.84
CA GLY A 35 6.01 -23.17 -5.09
C GLY A 35 7.30 -23.33 -5.89
N SER A 36 7.32 -24.28 -6.82
CA SER A 36 8.51 -24.59 -7.63
C SER A 36 8.97 -23.44 -8.54
N ASP A 37 8.07 -22.51 -8.88
CA ASP A 37 8.34 -21.42 -9.83
C ASP A 37 8.25 -20.01 -9.21
N VAL A 38 8.23 -19.94 -7.87
CA VAL A 38 8.07 -18.67 -7.14
C VAL A 38 9.09 -17.63 -7.54
N THR A 39 10.36 -18.00 -7.67
CA THR A 39 11.44 -17.08 -8.03
C THR A 39 11.23 -16.46 -9.42
N ASN A 40 10.81 -17.24 -10.41
CA ASN A 40 10.54 -16.74 -11.76
C ASN A 40 9.30 -15.84 -11.79
N ILE A 41 8.28 -16.21 -11.03
CA ILE A 41 7.06 -15.40 -10.88
C ILE A 41 7.42 -14.04 -10.28
N LEU A 42 8.11 -14.00 -9.15
CA LEU A 42 8.54 -12.75 -8.51
C LEU A 42 9.36 -11.88 -9.46
N ARG A 43 10.34 -12.49 -10.15
CA ARG A 43 11.18 -11.79 -11.12
C ARG A 43 10.37 -11.21 -12.28
N SER A 44 9.33 -11.90 -12.75
CA SER A 44 8.46 -11.39 -13.83
C SER A 44 7.68 -10.13 -13.44
N TYR A 45 7.48 -9.91 -12.13
CA TYR A 45 6.89 -8.69 -11.59
C TYR A 45 7.91 -7.64 -11.12
N GLY A 46 9.22 -7.87 -11.37
CA GLY A 46 10.29 -6.95 -10.98
C GLY A 46 10.64 -7.02 -9.49
N LEU A 47 10.24 -8.11 -8.80
CA LEU A 47 10.58 -8.36 -7.40
C LEU A 47 11.87 -9.19 -7.35
N THR A 48 12.96 -8.56 -6.97
CA THR A 48 14.31 -9.14 -6.94
C THR A 48 14.91 -9.03 -5.53
N ASP A 49 15.91 -9.86 -5.24
CA ASP A 49 16.51 -9.95 -3.88
C ASP A 49 17.27 -8.69 -3.45
N ASP A 50 17.67 -7.85 -4.37
CA ASP A 50 18.37 -6.61 -4.14
C ASP A 50 17.47 -5.48 -3.62
N LYS A 51 16.16 -5.58 -3.82
CA LYS A 51 15.20 -4.57 -3.38
C LYS A 51 14.14 -5.17 -2.47
N LYS A 52 14.43 -5.19 -1.15
CA LYS A 52 13.61 -5.86 -0.13
C LYS A 52 12.53 -4.99 0.50
N VAL A 53 12.69 -3.67 0.44
CA VAL A 53 11.75 -2.71 1.04
C VAL A 53 11.44 -1.62 0.04
N PHE A 54 10.17 -1.34 -0.14
CA PHE A 54 9.69 -0.27 -1.01
C PHE A 54 8.37 0.27 -0.49
N TYR A 55 8.20 1.56 -0.66
CA TYR A 55 6.97 2.25 -0.30
C TYR A 55 5.99 2.18 -1.48
N CYS A 56 4.87 1.50 -1.29
CA CYS A 56 3.86 1.33 -2.36
C CYS A 56 2.54 2.07 -2.08
N GLY A 57 2.58 3.01 -1.15
CA GLY A 57 1.44 3.82 -0.72
C GLY A 57 0.68 3.20 0.44
N SER A 58 0.03 4.04 1.23
CA SER A 58 -0.77 3.69 2.42
C SER A 58 -2.27 3.57 2.13
N GLY A 59 -2.66 3.55 0.86
CA GLY A 59 -4.08 3.47 0.49
C GLY A 59 -4.71 2.14 0.88
N PRO A 60 -6.05 2.11 1.13
CA PRO A 60 -6.78 0.92 1.57
C PRO A 60 -6.74 -0.24 0.57
N SER A 61 -6.17 -0.01 -0.61
CA SER A 61 -6.24 -0.98 -1.71
C SER A 61 -5.43 -2.26 -1.46
N TYR A 62 -4.30 -2.20 -0.75
CA TYR A 62 -3.54 -3.39 -0.35
C TYR A 62 -4.20 -4.05 0.85
N GLN A 63 -4.56 -3.26 1.85
CA GLN A 63 -5.24 -3.73 3.05
C GLN A 63 -6.52 -4.51 2.71
N ASN A 64 -7.34 -4.00 1.79
CA ASN A 64 -8.55 -4.69 1.33
C ASN A 64 -8.25 -6.02 0.64
N LEU A 65 -7.14 -6.13 -0.12
CA LEU A 65 -6.72 -7.39 -0.71
C LEU A 65 -6.30 -8.41 0.34
N PHE A 66 -5.52 -8.00 1.35
CA PHE A 66 -5.14 -8.87 2.45
C PHE A 66 -6.35 -9.32 3.28
N ARG A 67 -7.27 -8.40 3.60
CA ARG A 67 -8.53 -8.74 4.30
C ARG A 67 -9.39 -9.71 3.49
N ALA A 68 -9.48 -9.52 2.17
CA ALA A 68 -10.19 -10.45 1.29
C ALA A 68 -9.53 -11.84 1.31
N MET A 69 -8.20 -11.92 1.26
CA MET A 69 -7.47 -13.20 1.36
C MET A 69 -7.70 -13.89 2.71
N ILE A 70 -7.67 -13.13 3.81
CA ILE A 70 -7.94 -13.68 5.16
C ILE A 70 -9.37 -14.23 5.24
N ASN A 71 -10.35 -13.48 4.75
CA ASN A 71 -11.75 -13.90 4.74
C ASN A 71 -11.96 -15.17 3.89
N GLU A 72 -11.32 -15.27 2.73
CA GLU A 72 -11.39 -16.43 1.86
C GLU A 72 -10.81 -17.69 2.54
N LEU A 73 -9.69 -17.54 3.26
CA LEU A 73 -9.10 -18.63 4.07
C LEU A 73 -10.00 -19.04 5.23
N GLN A 74 -10.71 -18.11 5.86
CA GLN A 74 -11.62 -18.41 6.97
C GLN A 74 -12.89 -19.13 6.50
N MET A 75 -13.41 -18.74 5.33
CA MET A 75 -14.64 -19.31 4.78
C MET A 75 -14.43 -20.65 4.06
N CYS A 76 -13.24 -20.90 3.51
CA CYS A 76 -12.87 -22.12 2.79
C CYS A 76 -13.94 -22.57 1.78
N LYS A 77 -14.54 -21.65 1.02
CA LYS A 77 -15.51 -21.96 -0.02
C LYS A 77 -14.87 -22.69 -1.19
N ASP A 78 -15.68 -23.27 -2.06
CA ASP A 78 -15.20 -23.90 -3.29
C ASP A 78 -14.30 -22.92 -4.07
N SER A 79 -13.19 -23.43 -4.60
CA SER A 79 -12.17 -22.65 -5.34
C SER A 79 -11.48 -21.53 -4.53
N TYR A 80 -11.51 -21.55 -3.19
CA TYR A 80 -10.84 -20.54 -2.36
C TYR A 80 -9.34 -20.38 -2.69
N GLN A 81 -8.68 -21.48 -3.06
CA GLN A 81 -7.25 -21.44 -3.44
C GLN A 81 -7.02 -20.61 -4.71
N GLU A 82 -7.88 -20.76 -5.70
CA GLU A 82 -7.83 -19.95 -6.94
C GLU A 82 -8.08 -18.47 -6.64
N MET A 83 -9.03 -18.17 -5.74
CA MET A 83 -9.28 -16.79 -5.29
C MET A 83 -8.07 -16.19 -4.59
N LEU A 84 -7.40 -16.94 -3.72
CA LEU A 84 -6.16 -16.51 -3.06
C LEU A 84 -5.04 -16.19 -4.06
N GLU A 85 -4.86 -17.04 -5.07
CA GLU A 85 -3.90 -16.81 -6.15
C GLU A 85 -4.23 -15.54 -6.94
N MET A 86 -5.51 -15.29 -7.22
CA MET A 86 -5.96 -14.07 -7.92
C MET A 86 -5.67 -12.81 -7.09
N TYR A 87 -5.93 -12.82 -5.78
CA TYR A 87 -5.62 -11.69 -4.90
C TYR A 87 -4.12 -11.45 -4.79
N LEU A 88 -3.31 -12.51 -4.65
CA LEU A 88 -1.86 -12.39 -4.63
C LEU A 88 -1.32 -11.82 -5.94
N ARG A 89 -1.84 -12.28 -7.07
CA ARG A 89 -1.51 -11.74 -8.39
C ARG A 89 -1.87 -10.27 -8.53
N GLN A 90 -3.02 -9.83 -7.98
CA GLN A 90 -3.37 -8.41 -7.96
C GLN A 90 -2.37 -7.58 -7.16
N ILE A 91 -1.87 -8.10 -6.02
CA ILE A 91 -0.82 -7.45 -5.23
C ILE A 91 0.44 -7.27 -6.09
N PHE A 92 0.91 -8.32 -6.77
CA PHE A 92 2.11 -8.25 -7.62
C PHE A 92 1.95 -7.29 -8.80
N ILE A 93 0.79 -7.27 -9.46
CA ILE A 93 0.51 -6.32 -10.55
C ILE A 93 0.54 -4.86 -10.03
N LYS A 94 0.00 -4.60 -8.85
CA LYS A 94 0.04 -3.27 -8.24
C LYS A 94 1.48 -2.85 -7.92
N LEU A 95 2.29 -3.75 -7.37
CA LEU A 95 3.71 -3.52 -7.11
C LEU A 95 4.48 -3.26 -8.41
N GLN A 96 4.27 -4.07 -9.45
CA GLN A 96 4.90 -3.86 -10.75
C GLN A 96 4.54 -2.50 -11.36
N ARG A 97 3.26 -2.10 -11.28
CA ARG A 97 2.84 -0.77 -11.74
C ARG A 97 3.52 0.36 -10.95
N TYR A 98 3.67 0.17 -9.65
CA TYR A 98 4.43 1.09 -8.82
C TYR A 98 5.89 1.18 -9.27
N PHE A 99 6.59 0.06 -9.48
CA PHE A 99 7.98 0.06 -9.97
C PHE A 99 8.12 0.72 -11.34
N ASN A 100 7.24 0.40 -12.29
CA ASN A 100 7.27 0.99 -13.62
C ASN A 100 7.03 2.50 -13.62
N ASN A 101 6.24 2.99 -12.67
CA ASN A 101 6.04 4.42 -12.47
C ASN A 101 7.23 5.07 -11.76
N SER A 102 7.84 4.38 -10.78
CA SER A 102 9.03 4.88 -10.04
C SER A 102 10.27 4.99 -10.94
N ILE A 103 10.45 4.07 -11.90
CA ILE A 103 11.57 4.12 -12.86
C ILE A 103 11.50 5.37 -13.75
N ARG A 104 10.30 5.97 -13.91
CA ARG A 104 10.16 7.26 -14.63
C ARG A 104 10.61 8.47 -13.80
N ILE A 105 10.87 8.30 -12.51
CA ILE A 105 11.36 9.34 -11.59
C ILE A 105 12.85 9.04 -11.30
N ASP A 106 13.67 9.14 -12.34
CA ASP A 106 15.11 8.86 -12.27
C ASP A 106 15.90 10.05 -11.68
N ASN A 107 15.45 10.52 -10.51
CA ASN A 107 16.20 11.45 -9.68
C ASN A 107 16.11 11.00 -8.22
N SER A 108 17.20 10.49 -7.67
CA SER A 108 17.32 10.12 -6.26
C SER A 108 16.77 11.22 -5.32
N ARG A 109 17.00 12.48 -5.67
CA ARG A 109 16.54 13.67 -4.94
C ARG A 109 15.02 13.84 -4.96
N THR A 110 14.35 13.49 -6.06
CA THR A 110 12.87 13.55 -6.16
C THR A 110 12.25 12.46 -5.28
N ALA A 111 12.78 11.24 -5.33
CA ALA A 111 12.32 10.13 -4.49
C ALA A 111 12.47 10.46 -3.00
N GLU A 112 13.63 10.98 -2.60
CA GLU A 112 13.92 11.39 -1.22
C GLU A 112 12.96 12.51 -0.75
N THR A 113 12.68 13.50 -1.59
CA THR A 113 11.73 14.58 -1.27
C THR A 113 10.32 14.01 -1.05
N ILE A 114 9.89 13.05 -1.86
CA ILE A 114 8.56 12.44 -1.71
C ILE A 114 8.50 11.51 -0.49
N ASP A 115 9.55 10.75 -0.21
CA ASP A 115 9.62 9.90 0.99
C ASP A 115 9.58 10.73 2.27
N MET A 116 10.26 11.88 2.33
CA MET A 116 10.13 12.84 3.43
C MET A 116 8.71 13.39 3.58
N ALA A 117 8.03 13.67 2.46
CA ALA A 117 6.64 14.12 2.49
C ALA A 117 5.70 13.05 3.04
N ILE A 118 5.91 11.80 2.63
CA ILE A 118 5.14 10.66 3.12
C ILE A 118 5.30 10.51 4.64
N ALA A 119 6.54 10.56 5.14
CA ALA A 119 6.81 10.48 6.57
C ALA A 119 6.11 11.62 7.33
N TYR A 120 6.27 12.86 6.84
CA TYR A 120 5.63 14.04 7.43
C TYR A 120 4.10 13.91 7.46
N PHE A 121 3.47 13.48 6.37
CA PHE A 121 2.01 13.33 6.32
C PHE A 121 1.49 12.21 7.23
N ASN A 122 2.26 11.13 7.41
CA ASN A 122 1.91 10.08 8.37
C ASN A 122 2.00 10.55 9.82
N GLU A 123 2.92 11.45 10.14
CA GLU A 123 3.10 11.97 11.48
C GLU A 123 2.07 13.07 11.82
N HIS A 124 1.74 13.93 10.84
CA HIS A 124 0.94 15.14 11.04
C HIS A 124 -0.48 15.07 10.44
N TYR A 125 -0.96 13.88 10.02
CA TYR A 125 -2.25 13.76 9.31
C TYR A 125 -3.46 14.36 10.03
N SER A 126 -3.44 14.40 11.37
CA SER A 126 -4.50 14.97 12.20
C SER A 126 -4.50 16.51 12.23
N GLU A 127 -3.44 17.14 11.76
CA GLU A 127 -3.30 18.58 11.73
C GLU A 127 -3.83 19.18 10.42
N SER A 128 -3.97 20.52 10.40
CA SER A 128 -4.28 21.23 9.17
C SER A 128 -3.03 21.32 8.29
N ILE A 129 -2.95 20.53 7.23
CA ILE A 129 -1.81 20.48 6.32
C ILE A 129 -2.14 21.31 5.05
N SER A 130 -1.33 22.33 4.79
CA SER A 130 -1.30 23.04 3.50
C SER A 130 -0.22 22.42 2.61
N ILE A 131 -0.63 21.94 1.43
CA ILE A 131 0.28 21.36 0.43
C ILE A 131 1.17 22.46 -0.16
N GLU A 132 0.64 23.66 -0.30
CA GLU A 132 1.35 24.84 -0.77
C GLU A 132 2.50 25.21 0.17
N GLU A 133 2.23 25.33 1.47
CA GLU A 133 3.24 25.62 2.50
C GLU A 133 4.28 24.51 2.59
N TYR A 134 3.85 23.26 2.49
CA TYR A 134 4.78 22.14 2.50
C TYR A 134 5.74 22.18 1.31
N ALA A 135 5.23 22.44 0.11
CA ALA A 135 6.04 22.55 -1.10
C ALA A 135 7.04 23.72 -1.00
N GLU A 136 6.58 24.88 -0.51
CA GLU A 136 7.41 26.07 -0.32
C GLU A 136 8.55 25.82 0.67
N LYS A 137 8.27 25.22 1.82
CA LYS A 137 9.30 24.83 2.82
C LYS A 137 10.37 23.89 2.27
N ASN A 138 9.99 23.06 1.30
CA ASN A 138 10.91 22.12 0.65
C ASN A 138 11.51 22.68 -0.65
N HIS A 139 11.36 23.99 -0.92
CA HIS A 139 11.94 24.69 -2.08
C HIS A 139 11.51 24.09 -3.43
N VAL A 140 10.28 23.61 -3.54
CA VAL A 140 9.69 23.11 -4.78
C VAL A 140 8.37 23.82 -5.08
N SER A 141 8.01 23.91 -6.36
CA SER A 141 6.68 24.45 -6.70
C SER A 141 5.58 23.45 -6.35
N THR A 142 4.43 23.94 -5.91
CA THR A 142 3.25 23.13 -5.59
C THR A 142 2.85 22.21 -6.74
N SER A 143 2.86 22.71 -7.96
CA SER A 143 2.52 21.91 -9.16
C SER A 143 3.52 20.77 -9.40
N TRP A 144 4.83 21.06 -9.23
CA TRP A 144 5.87 20.04 -9.32
C TRP A 144 5.67 18.97 -8.24
N PHE A 145 5.43 19.40 -7.01
CA PHE A 145 5.23 18.50 -5.87
C PHE A 145 4.02 17.58 -6.07
N ILE A 146 2.84 18.14 -6.37
CA ILE A 146 1.62 17.34 -6.59
C ILE A 146 1.81 16.35 -7.73
N ARG A 147 2.44 16.76 -8.83
CA ARG A 147 2.69 15.88 -9.98
C ARG A 147 3.62 14.72 -9.63
N ASN A 148 4.76 15.01 -9.00
CA ASN A 148 5.75 13.99 -8.67
C ASN A 148 5.28 13.08 -7.54
N PHE A 149 4.58 13.63 -6.54
CA PHE A 149 3.95 12.83 -5.49
C PHE A 149 2.93 11.84 -6.10
N LYS A 150 2.07 12.32 -7.00
CA LYS A 150 1.10 11.45 -7.68
C LYS A 150 1.77 10.38 -8.55
N LEU A 151 2.87 10.72 -9.22
CA LEU A 151 3.64 9.75 -10.00
C LEU A 151 4.30 8.69 -9.11
N TYR A 152 4.81 9.08 -7.95
CA TYR A 152 5.51 8.21 -7.01
C TYR A 152 4.55 7.35 -6.17
N VAL A 153 3.51 7.96 -5.59
CA VAL A 153 2.58 7.34 -4.63
C VAL A 153 1.32 6.76 -5.31
N GLY A 154 0.98 7.24 -6.51
CA GLY A 154 -0.23 6.84 -7.23
C GLY A 154 -1.49 7.65 -6.89
N SER A 155 -1.42 8.55 -5.90
CA SER A 155 -2.49 9.47 -5.48
C SER A 155 -1.95 10.86 -5.25
N THR A 156 -2.80 11.89 -5.26
CA THR A 156 -2.37 13.25 -4.90
C THR A 156 -2.04 13.33 -3.40
N PRO A 157 -1.21 14.30 -2.96
CA PRO A 157 -0.90 14.49 -1.53
C PRO A 157 -2.16 14.59 -0.66
N MET A 158 -3.16 15.36 -1.08
CA MET A 158 -4.41 15.50 -0.32
C MET A 158 -5.20 14.19 -0.26
N GLN A 159 -5.30 13.44 -1.37
CA GLN A 159 -5.94 12.12 -1.37
C GLN A 159 -5.21 11.13 -0.46
N PHE A 160 -3.89 11.22 -0.38
CA PHE A 160 -3.07 10.43 0.50
C PHE A 160 -3.36 10.74 1.98
N ILE A 161 -3.38 12.02 2.37
CA ILE A 161 -3.71 12.47 3.74
C ILE A 161 -5.12 12.04 4.13
N VAL A 162 -6.12 12.24 3.25
CA VAL A 162 -7.49 11.78 3.47
C VAL A 162 -7.54 10.27 3.67
N GLY A 163 -6.77 9.51 2.88
CA GLY A 163 -6.65 8.05 3.04
C GLY A 163 -6.14 7.64 4.43
N ILE A 164 -5.10 8.32 4.94
CA ILE A 164 -4.58 8.08 6.29
C ILE A 164 -5.67 8.37 7.33
N ARG A 165 -6.34 9.52 7.24
CA ARG A 165 -7.40 9.91 8.19
C ARG A 165 -8.52 8.88 8.24
N ILE A 166 -8.99 8.43 7.07
CA ILE A 166 -10.08 7.43 6.99
C ILE A 166 -9.64 6.09 7.57
N ASN A 167 -8.42 5.64 7.28
CA ASN A 167 -7.90 4.38 7.85
C ASN A 167 -7.82 4.46 9.39
N ASN A 168 -7.31 5.57 9.93
CA ASN A 168 -7.26 5.77 11.38
C ASN A 168 -8.65 5.89 11.99
N ALA A 169 -9.59 6.56 11.32
CA ALA A 169 -10.99 6.64 11.77
C ALA A 169 -11.63 5.25 11.82
N GLN A 170 -11.42 4.40 10.81
CA GLN A 170 -11.91 3.02 10.81
C GLN A 170 -11.34 2.21 11.98
N MET A 171 -10.04 2.31 12.21
CA MET A 171 -9.39 1.65 13.34
C MET A 171 -10.00 2.09 14.69
N LEU A 172 -10.19 3.40 14.88
CA LEU A 172 -10.79 3.93 16.11
C LEU A 172 -12.25 3.48 16.30
N LEU A 173 -13.03 3.38 15.22
CA LEU A 173 -14.39 2.84 15.27
C LEU A 173 -14.44 1.37 15.67
N GLU A 174 -13.43 0.57 15.27
CA GLU A 174 -13.35 -0.85 15.58
C GLU A 174 -12.79 -1.12 17.00
N THR A 175 -11.92 -0.24 17.50
CA THR A 175 -11.15 -0.50 18.73
C THR A 175 -11.54 0.34 19.94
N THR A 176 -12.40 1.36 19.76
CA THR A 176 -12.79 2.28 20.84
C THR A 176 -14.30 2.47 20.91
N THR A 177 -14.73 3.12 21.97
CA THR A 177 -16.13 3.51 22.19
C THR A 177 -16.40 4.99 21.85
N TYR A 178 -15.47 5.66 21.18
CA TYR A 178 -15.60 7.05 20.80
C TYR A 178 -16.76 7.26 19.82
N SER A 179 -17.47 8.39 19.97
CA SER A 179 -18.48 8.82 19.01
C SER A 179 -17.82 9.25 17.68
N ILE A 180 -18.59 9.22 16.59
CA ILE A 180 -18.13 9.70 15.28
C ILE A 180 -17.57 11.13 15.35
N ASN A 181 -18.19 11.99 16.16
CA ASN A 181 -17.76 13.38 16.33
C ASN A 181 -16.39 13.49 17.06
N GLU A 182 -16.13 12.63 18.04
CA GLU A 182 -14.82 12.56 18.69
C GLU A 182 -13.76 12.01 17.73
N ILE A 183 -14.08 10.93 17.04
CA ILE A 183 -13.17 10.34 16.03
C ILE A 183 -12.81 11.35 14.94
N SER A 184 -13.79 12.09 14.42
CA SER A 184 -13.54 13.10 13.38
C SER A 184 -12.51 14.14 13.84
N LYS A 185 -12.62 14.62 15.07
CA LYS A 185 -11.66 15.57 15.65
C LYS A 185 -10.27 14.96 15.84
N ILE A 186 -10.21 13.69 16.30
CA ILE A 186 -8.94 12.99 16.50
C ILE A 186 -8.19 12.83 15.19
N VAL A 187 -8.88 12.53 14.10
CA VAL A 187 -8.26 12.29 12.80
C VAL A 187 -8.11 13.57 11.93
N GLY A 188 -8.52 14.73 12.44
CA GLY A 188 -8.27 16.03 11.79
C GLY A 188 -9.38 16.55 10.88
N TYR A 189 -10.67 16.24 11.20
CA TYR A 189 -11.85 16.80 10.55
C TYR A 189 -12.59 17.78 11.44
#